data_e0f7d631fc023515f309e8dbd06c975e
#
_entry.id   e0f7d631fc023515f309e8dbd06c975e
#
_cell.length_a   1.000
_cell.length_b   1.000
_cell.length_c   1.000
_cell.angle_alpha   90.00
_cell.angle_beta   90.00
_cell.angle_gamma   90.00
#
_symmetry.space_group_name_H-M   'P 1'
#
loop_
_entity.id
_entity.type
_entity.pdbx_description
1 polymer ?
#
loop_
_entity_poly.entity_id
_entity_poly.type
_entity_poly.pdbx_seq_one_letter_code
_entity_poly.pdbx_strand_id
1 'polypeptide(L)'
;MRRMIILALALAAAGGIGYAAGAADIPSLSSLNPNAMKLVLPNDIKWGPAAGLEGTDSYTLVGDAGKPGFYVVLNRFHPGHFSHPHYHANDRYIMVLSGTWWAATGAKDDPEHLTVPIKAGSFAVHKGNEVHYDGARAGSDEAVVMIFGEGPGTRHECYGQTAEKGPGPCADARKAAGLPAVN
;
A
#
# COMPACT_ATOMS: atom_id res chain seq x y z
N MET A 1 -24.35 37.36 60.38
CA MET A 1 -25.05 37.85 59.16
C MET A 1 -23.97 38.35 58.17
N ARG A 2 -23.61 37.52 57.20
CA ARG A 2 -22.64 37.87 56.15
C ARG A 2 -23.40 38.33 54.91
N ARG A 3 -23.23 39.56 54.51
CA ARG A 3 -23.81 40.11 53.27
C ARG A 3 -23.00 39.63 52.09
N MET A 4 -23.62 38.86 51.19
CA MET A 4 -23.06 38.54 49.88
C MET A 4 -23.22 39.74 48.94
N ILE A 5 -22.09 40.23 48.44
CA ILE A 5 -22.06 41.25 47.38
C ILE A 5 -22.10 40.50 46.07
N ILE A 6 -23.18 40.65 45.30
CA ILE A 6 -23.28 40.12 43.93
C ILE A 6 -22.66 41.16 43.00
N LEU A 7 -21.54 40.81 42.40
CA LEU A 7 -20.91 41.61 41.36
C LEU A 7 -21.52 41.24 40.01
N ALA A 8 -22.31 42.12 39.43
CA ALA A 8 -22.83 41.95 38.08
C ALA A 8 -21.75 42.37 37.07
N LEU A 9 -21.24 41.39 36.32
CA LEU A 9 -20.38 41.65 35.16
C LEU A 9 -21.25 42.05 33.97
N ALA A 10 -21.16 43.31 33.56
CA ALA A 10 -21.72 43.77 32.29
C ALA A 10 -20.86 43.28 31.13
N LEU A 11 -21.36 42.38 30.31
CA LEU A 11 -20.73 42.00 29.04
C LEU A 11 -20.99 43.10 28.02
N ALA A 12 -19.96 43.85 27.67
CA ALA A 12 -19.99 44.76 26.52
C ALA A 12 -20.03 43.91 25.23
N ALA A 13 -21.15 43.96 24.52
CA ALA A 13 -21.24 43.41 23.17
C ALA A 13 -20.41 44.28 22.21
N ALA A 14 -19.17 43.89 21.94
CA ALA A 14 -18.42 44.43 20.83
C ALA A 14 -19.09 43.94 19.54
N GLY A 15 -19.73 44.87 18.82
CA GLY A 15 -20.29 44.61 17.49
C GLY A 15 -19.17 44.24 16.53
N GLY A 16 -18.94 42.96 16.36
CA GLY A 16 -18.08 42.45 15.29
C GLY A 16 -18.79 42.71 13.96
N ILE A 17 -18.18 43.55 13.12
CA ILE A 17 -18.51 43.61 11.70
C ILE A 17 -18.15 42.24 11.13
N GLY A 18 -19.15 41.36 11.07
CA GLY A 18 -19.01 40.08 10.38
C GLY A 18 -18.76 40.32 8.91
N TYR A 19 -17.55 40.19 8.47
CA TYR A 19 -17.28 39.90 7.07
C TYR A 19 -17.94 38.54 6.79
N ALA A 20 -19.11 38.54 6.20
CA ALA A 20 -19.61 37.40 5.47
C ALA A 20 -18.71 37.24 4.25
N ALA A 21 -17.59 36.55 4.42
CA ALA A 21 -16.89 35.96 3.29
C ALA A 21 -17.91 35.00 2.68
N GLY A 22 -18.52 35.38 1.55
CA GLY A 22 -19.37 34.48 0.79
C GLY A 22 -18.56 33.21 0.59
N ALA A 23 -19.07 32.08 1.07
CA ALA A 23 -18.49 30.79 0.78
C ALA A 23 -18.45 30.72 -0.74
N ALA A 24 -17.24 30.81 -1.33
CA ALA A 24 -17.08 30.57 -2.75
C ALA A 24 -17.68 29.20 -3.03
N ASP A 25 -18.59 29.08 -3.97
CA ASP A 25 -19.16 27.80 -4.37
C ASP A 25 -18.00 26.89 -4.79
N ILE A 26 -17.69 25.91 -3.93
CA ILE A 26 -16.67 24.91 -4.26
C ILE A 26 -17.26 24.03 -5.38
N PRO A 27 -16.65 23.98 -6.58
CA PRO A 27 -17.16 23.13 -7.64
C PRO A 27 -17.25 21.69 -7.19
N SER A 28 -18.31 21.00 -7.57
CA SER A 28 -18.48 19.57 -7.27
C SER A 28 -17.65 18.70 -8.23
N LEU A 29 -17.45 17.43 -7.89
CA LEU A 29 -16.76 16.46 -8.76
C LEU A 29 -17.47 16.32 -10.11
N SER A 30 -18.79 16.54 -10.18
CA SER A 30 -19.56 16.52 -11.42
C SER A 30 -19.23 17.66 -12.40
N SER A 31 -18.51 18.70 -11.97
CA SER A 31 -18.03 19.76 -12.85
C SER A 31 -16.80 19.36 -13.67
N LEU A 32 -16.15 18.24 -13.35
CA LEU A 32 -14.99 17.76 -14.09
C LEU A 32 -15.42 17.13 -15.42
N ASN A 33 -14.70 17.49 -16.49
CA ASN A 33 -14.91 16.88 -17.80
C ASN A 33 -14.38 15.44 -17.82
N PRO A 34 -15.24 14.40 -17.96
CA PRO A 34 -14.80 13.00 -17.93
C PRO A 34 -13.90 12.61 -19.12
N ASN A 35 -13.89 13.40 -20.21
CA ASN A 35 -12.98 13.17 -21.33
C ASN A 35 -11.56 13.71 -21.06
N ALA A 36 -11.44 14.65 -20.10
CA ALA A 36 -10.14 15.21 -19.71
C ALA A 36 -9.53 14.49 -18.47
N MET A 37 -10.38 13.93 -17.61
CA MET A 37 -9.94 13.32 -16.36
C MET A 37 -10.83 12.13 -15.99
N LYS A 38 -10.21 10.94 -15.86
CA LYS A 38 -10.87 9.76 -15.31
C LYS A 38 -10.61 9.74 -13.80
N LEU A 39 -11.67 9.72 -13.01
CA LEU A 39 -11.59 9.54 -11.56
C LEU A 39 -11.95 8.10 -11.18
N VAL A 40 -11.27 7.61 -10.15
CA VAL A 40 -11.64 6.41 -9.39
C VAL A 40 -11.66 6.84 -7.92
N LEU A 41 -12.84 6.91 -7.34
CA LEU A 41 -13.02 7.28 -5.94
C LEU A 41 -12.88 6.04 -5.03
N PRO A 42 -12.62 6.20 -3.73
CA PRO A 42 -12.48 5.05 -2.83
C PRO A 42 -13.66 4.06 -2.88
N ASN A 43 -14.90 4.57 -3.04
CA ASN A 43 -16.10 3.74 -3.14
C ASN A 43 -16.27 3.04 -4.51
N ASP A 44 -15.51 3.44 -5.52
CA ASP A 44 -15.53 2.82 -6.85
C ASP A 44 -14.63 1.60 -6.92
N ILE A 45 -13.69 1.45 -5.97
CA ILE A 45 -12.75 0.34 -5.92
C ILE A 45 -13.50 -0.95 -5.58
N LYS A 46 -13.53 -1.87 -6.53
CA LYS A 46 -14.13 -3.20 -6.38
C LYS A 46 -13.02 -4.20 -6.09
N TRP A 47 -12.68 -4.30 -4.83
CA TRP A 47 -11.68 -5.24 -4.36
C TRP A 47 -12.06 -6.68 -4.71
N GLY A 48 -11.10 -7.43 -5.20
CA GLY A 48 -11.21 -8.86 -5.48
C GLY A 48 -9.94 -9.59 -5.03
N PRO A 49 -9.97 -10.92 -4.87
CA PRO A 49 -8.82 -11.67 -4.42
C PRO A 49 -7.62 -11.48 -5.37
N ALA A 50 -6.44 -11.23 -4.83
CA ALA A 50 -5.22 -11.19 -5.60
C ALA A 50 -4.81 -12.60 -6.05
N ALA A 51 -4.59 -12.80 -7.34
CA ALA A 51 -4.26 -14.12 -7.88
C ALA A 51 -2.95 -14.65 -7.26
N GLY A 52 -3.01 -15.85 -6.66
CA GLY A 52 -1.86 -16.52 -6.07
C GLY A 52 -1.33 -15.85 -4.79
N LEU A 53 -2.10 -14.99 -4.12
CA LEU A 53 -1.70 -14.30 -2.90
C LEU A 53 -2.84 -14.33 -1.89
N GLU A 54 -2.84 -15.36 -1.05
CA GLU A 54 -3.85 -15.55 -0.02
C GLU A 54 -3.92 -14.36 0.95
N GLY A 55 -5.13 -14.01 1.41
CA GLY A 55 -5.35 -12.90 2.33
C GLY A 55 -4.97 -11.53 1.79
N THR A 56 -4.93 -11.40 0.47
CA THR A 56 -4.68 -10.12 -0.21
C THR A 56 -5.76 -9.88 -1.25
N ASP A 57 -6.31 -8.69 -1.25
CA ASP A 57 -7.18 -8.21 -2.33
C ASP A 57 -6.41 -7.31 -3.29
N SER A 58 -6.88 -7.23 -4.52
CA SER A 58 -6.29 -6.40 -5.56
C SER A 58 -7.36 -5.64 -6.35
N TYR A 59 -6.96 -4.50 -6.92
CA TYR A 59 -7.76 -3.74 -7.88
C TYR A 59 -6.83 -3.08 -8.91
N THR A 60 -7.09 -3.29 -10.19
CA THR A 60 -6.31 -2.67 -11.27
C THR A 60 -6.87 -1.28 -11.60
N LEU A 61 -6.04 -0.25 -11.43
CA LEU A 61 -6.36 1.13 -11.79
C LEU A 61 -6.05 1.43 -13.28
N VAL A 62 -4.91 0.93 -13.77
CA VAL A 62 -4.41 1.18 -15.12
C VAL A 62 -3.75 -0.08 -15.66
N GLY A 63 -3.91 -0.37 -16.94
CA GLY A 63 -3.21 -1.43 -17.65
C GLY A 63 -3.55 -2.84 -17.20
N ASP A 64 -2.58 -3.74 -17.35
CA ASP A 64 -2.67 -5.15 -16.96
C ASP A 64 -1.27 -5.61 -16.55
N ALA A 65 -1.09 -5.92 -15.25
CA ALA A 65 0.20 -6.34 -14.73
C ALA A 65 0.74 -7.65 -15.35
N GLY A 66 -0.12 -8.45 -15.97
CA GLY A 66 0.26 -9.69 -16.66
C GLY A 66 0.74 -9.49 -18.12
N LYS A 67 0.69 -8.27 -18.63
CA LYS A 67 1.02 -7.94 -20.03
C LYS A 67 2.11 -6.89 -20.14
N PRO A 68 2.79 -6.80 -21.31
CA PRO A 68 3.68 -5.68 -21.60
C PRO A 68 2.96 -4.33 -21.53
N GLY A 69 3.65 -3.32 -21.01
CA GLY A 69 3.19 -1.94 -20.87
C GLY A 69 3.01 -1.51 -19.42
N PHE A 70 2.74 -0.23 -19.25
CA PHE A 70 2.58 0.39 -17.93
C PHE A 70 1.31 -0.11 -17.22
N TYR A 71 1.45 -0.43 -15.93
CA TYR A 71 0.33 -0.81 -15.08
C TYR A 71 0.35 -0.10 -13.74
N VAL A 72 -0.82 0.02 -13.13
CA VAL A 72 -1.01 0.47 -11.75
C VAL A 72 -2.05 -0.43 -11.09
N VAL A 73 -1.67 -1.06 -9.98
CA VAL A 73 -2.56 -1.89 -9.17
C VAL A 73 -2.55 -1.44 -7.71
N LEU A 74 -3.66 -1.63 -7.04
CA LEU A 74 -3.75 -1.53 -5.59
C LEU A 74 -3.74 -2.94 -5.02
N ASN A 75 -2.93 -3.18 -3.99
CA ASN A 75 -3.01 -4.38 -3.17
C ASN A 75 -3.38 -4.00 -1.74
N ARG A 76 -4.26 -4.81 -1.14
CA ARG A 76 -4.71 -4.68 0.23
C ARG A 76 -4.38 -5.96 0.97
N PHE A 77 -3.37 -5.88 1.84
CA PHE A 77 -2.93 -7.00 2.67
C PHE A 77 -3.74 -7.04 3.96
N HIS A 78 -4.42 -8.14 4.20
CA HIS A 78 -5.09 -8.38 5.48
C HIS A 78 -4.10 -8.83 6.55
N PRO A 79 -4.32 -8.46 7.84
CA PRO A 79 -3.42 -8.82 8.93
C PRO A 79 -3.17 -10.33 9.03
N GLY A 80 -1.91 -10.72 9.18
CA GLY A 80 -1.46 -12.10 9.26
C GLY A 80 -1.12 -12.76 7.92
N HIS A 81 -1.23 -12.02 6.81
CA HIS A 81 -0.97 -12.56 5.48
C HIS A 81 0.25 -11.91 4.83
N PHE A 82 1.07 -12.76 4.22
CA PHE A 82 2.30 -12.40 3.54
C PHE A 82 2.44 -13.14 2.22
N SER A 83 3.12 -12.51 1.27
CA SER A 83 3.73 -13.26 0.17
C SER A 83 4.90 -14.09 0.70
N HIS A 84 5.26 -15.17 0.01
CA HIS A 84 6.51 -15.88 0.23
C HIS A 84 7.65 -15.22 -0.54
N PRO A 85 8.93 -15.52 -0.21
CA PRO A 85 10.07 -15.04 -0.96
C PRO A 85 9.94 -15.28 -2.46
N HIS A 86 10.01 -14.20 -3.22
CA HIS A 86 9.83 -14.18 -4.67
C HIS A 86 10.59 -13.00 -5.29
N TYR A 87 10.70 -12.97 -6.61
CA TYR A 87 11.22 -11.82 -7.35
C TYR A 87 10.35 -11.51 -8.56
N HIS A 88 10.60 -10.36 -9.17
CA HIS A 88 10.03 -9.93 -10.46
C HIS A 88 11.19 -9.56 -11.39
N ALA A 89 11.02 -9.75 -12.69
CA ALA A 89 12.08 -9.42 -13.66
C ALA A 89 12.36 -7.91 -13.76
N ASN A 90 11.29 -7.09 -13.60
CA ASN A 90 11.36 -5.63 -13.73
C ASN A 90 11.28 -4.94 -12.37
N ASP A 91 11.84 -3.73 -12.29
CA ASP A 91 11.62 -2.85 -11.14
C ASP A 91 10.13 -2.57 -10.97
N ARG A 92 9.65 -2.58 -9.72
CA ARG A 92 8.30 -2.16 -9.35
C ARG A 92 8.39 -1.07 -8.31
N TYR A 93 7.54 -0.08 -8.46
CA TYR A 93 7.47 1.08 -7.59
C TYR A 93 6.26 0.94 -6.67
N ILE A 94 6.46 1.18 -5.39
CA ILE A 94 5.45 0.97 -4.36
C ILE A 94 5.26 2.25 -3.55
N MET A 95 4.00 2.68 -3.42
CA MET A 95 3.60 3.73 -2.50
C MET A 95 2.69 3.12 -1.43
N VAL A 96 3.04 3.27 -0.17
CA VAL A 96 2.17 2.85 0.94
C VAL A 96 1.10 3.91 1.15
N LEU A 97 -0.16 3.57 0.89
CA LEU A 97 -1.30 4.48 0.95
C LEU A 97 -1.92 4.55 2.34
N SER A 98 -2.04 3.40 3.02
CA SER A 98 -2.59 3.34 4.37
C SER A 98 -2.02 2.16 5.16
N GLY A 99 -2.13 2.23 6.48
CA GLY A 99 -1.67 1.19 7.39
C GLY A 99 -0.16 1.07 7.50
N THR A 100 0.29 -0.13 7.83
CA THR A 100 1.70 -0.50 7.93
C THR A 100 1.97 -1.69 7.02
N TRP A 101 2.71 -1.45 5.96
CA TRP A 101 3.21 -2.51 5.09
C TRP A 101 4.50 -3.07 5.66
N TRP A 102 4.59 -4.40 5.76
CA TRP A 102 5.74 -5.10 6.30
C TRP A 102 6.48 -5.79 5.17
N ALA A 103 7.78 -5.58 5.07
CA ALA A 103 8.58 -6.15 3.99
C ALA A 103 9.94 -6.64 4.47
N ALA A 104 10.47 -7.63 3.77
CA ALA A 104 11.82 -8.14 3.94
C ALA A 104 12.46 -8.45 2.58
N THR A 105 13.77 -8.60 2.57
CA THR A 105 14.56 -9.00 1.40
C THR A 105 15.27 -10.35 1.66
N GLY A 106 15.56 -11.08 0.58
CA GLY A 106 16.21 -12.40 0.63
C GLY A 106 15.23 -13.56 0.69
N ALA A 107 15.79 -14.79 0.70
CA ALA A 107 15.03 -16.02 0.54
C ALA A 107 14.60 -16.71 1.85
N LYS A 108 14.95 -16.13 3.01
CA LYS A 108 14.54 -16.70 4.31
C LYS A 108 13.13 -16.24 4.64
N ASP A 109 12.18 -17.16 4.58
CA ASP A 109 10.77 -16.91 4.87
C ASP A 109 10.51 -16.88 6.38
N ASP A 110 10.58 -15.70 6.98
CA ASP A 110 10.36 -15.48 8.41
C ASP A 110 9.71 -14.09 8.62
N PRO A 111 8.39 -13.98 8.33
CA PRO A 111 7.68 -12.70 8.41
C PRO A 111 7.72 -12.06 9.81
N GLU A 112 7.72 -12.88 10.85
CA GLU A 112 7.65 -12.38 12.23
C GLU A 112 8.95 -11.73 12.72
N HIS A 113 10.12 -12.19 12.24
CA HIS A 113 11.39 -11.72 12.77
C HIS A 113 12.19 -10.87 11.77
N LEU A 114 11.99 -11.05 10.46
CA LEU A 114 12.82 -10.42 9.45
C LEU A 114 12.14 -9.22 8.75
N THR A 115 10.81 -9.09 8.81
CA THR A 115 10.13 -7.97 8.15
C THR A 115 10.26 -6.68 8.96
N VAL A 116 10.37 -5.56 8.27
CA VAL A 116 10.40 -4.22 8.86
C VAL A 116 9.12 -3.44 8.54
N PRO A 117 8.63 -2.58 9.46
CA PRO A 117 7.43 -1.81 9.25
C PRO A 117 7.70 -0.59 8.36
N ILE A 118 6.92 -0.45 7.30
CA ILE A 118 6.96 0.67 6.36
C ILE A 118 5.59 1.38 6.42
N LYS A 119 5.60 2.63 6.88
CA LYS A 119 4.38 3.39 7.17
C LYS A 119 3.77 4.04 5.93
N ALA A 120 2.48 4.34 5.99
CA ALA A 120 1.79 5.16 4.99
C ALA A 120 2.57 6.44 4.66
N GLY A 121 2.58 6.82 3.37
CA GLY A 121 3.37 7.91 2.82
C GLY A 121 4.80 7.52 2.39
N SER A 122 5.25 6.30 2.71
CA SER A 122 6.56 5.81 2.27
C SER A 122 6.53 5.35 0.81
N PHE A 123 7.68 5.52 0.15
CA PHE A 123 7.93 5.03 -1.21
C PHE A 123 9.06 4.00 -1.18
N ALA A 124 8.90 2.91 -1.91
CA ALA A 124 9.89 1.85 -2.07
C ALA A 124 10.04 1.43 -3.54
N VAL A 125 11.15 0.81 -3.85
CA VAL A 125 11.38 0.16 -5.15
C VAL A 125 11.77 -1.28 -4.90
N HIS A 126 10.97 -2.22 -5.38
CA HIS A 126 11.40 -3.60 -5.56
C HIS A 126 12.26 -3.67 -6.82
N LYS A 127 13.53 -3.91 -6.62
CA LYS A 127 14.47 -4.02 -7.74
C LYS A 127 14.25 -5.30 -8.51
N GLY A 128 14.33 -5.21 -9.83
CA GLY A 128 14.23 -6.37 -10.70
C GLY A 128 15.27 -7.43 -10.34
N ASN A 129 14.85 -8.69 -10.36
CA ASN A 129 15.65 -9.87 -10.01
C ASN A 129 16.17 -9.94 -8.56
N GLU A 130 15.67 -9.07 -7.67
CA GLU A 130 16.01 -9.11 -6.25
C GLU A 130 14.88 -9.75 -5.43
N VAL A 131 15.23 -10.75 -4.62
CA VAL A 131 14.26 -11.53 -3.85
C VAL A 131 13.77 -10.74 -2.62
N HIS A 132 12.47 -10.68 -2.48
CA HIS A 132 11.76 -10.01 -1.39
C HIS A 132 10.46 -10.74 -1.04
N TYR A 133 9.83 -10.34 0.06
CA TYR A 133 8.46 -10.71 0.42
C TYR A 133 7.84 -9.64 1.32
N ASP A 134 6.52 -9.58 1.35
CA ASP A 134 5.80 -8.49 1.95
C ASP A 134 4.37 -8.87 2.36
N GLY A 135 3.76 -8.06 3.23
CA GLY A 135 2.42 -8.31 3.73
C GLY A 135 2.01 -7.40 4.88
N ALA A 136 1.16 -7.93 5.76
CA ALA A 136 0.75 -7.27 7.00
C ALA A 136 0.85 -8.27 8.17
N ARG A 137 1.52 -7.89 9.26
CA ARG A 137 1.66 -8.75 10.45
C ARG A 137 0.32 -8.99 11.14
N ALA A 138 0.18 -10.14 11.75
CA ALA A 138 -0.93 -10.42 12.66
C ALA A 138 -0.98 -9.36 13.77
N GLY A 139 -2.18 -8.82 14.02
CA GLY A 139 -2.38 -7.75 15.01
C GLY A 139 -1.94 -6.35 14.56
N SER A 140 -1.42 -6.18 13.33
CA SER A 140 -1.26 -4.86 12.73
C SER A 140 -2.53 -4.41 12.01
N ASP A 141 -2.54 -3.13 11.58
CA ASP A 141 -3.57 -2.65 10.66
C ASP A 141 -3.39 -3.27 9.26
N GLU A 142 -4.50 -3.37 8.53
CA GLU A 142 -4.50 -3.65 7.10
C GLU A 142 -3.59 -2.67 6.35
N ALA A 143 -2.82 -3.16 5.40
CA ALA A 143 -1.94 -2.33 4.58
C ALA A 143 -2.48 -2.21 3.16
N VAL A 144 -2.65 -0.98 2.67
CA VAL A 144 -2.95 -0.71 1.27
C VAL A 144 -1.74 -0.08 0.61
N VAL A 145 -1.29 -0.71 -0.47
CA VAL A 145 -0.18 -0.21 -1.29
C VAL A 145 -0.63 -0.03 -2.73
N MET A 146 -0.08 0.99 -3.39
CA MET A 146 -0.15 1.16 -4.84
C MET A 146 1.15 0.66 -5.45
N ILE A 147 1.05 -0.26 -6.39
CA ILE A 147 2.18 -0.85 -7.11
C ILE A 147 2.06 -0.47 -8.57
N PHE A 148 3.14 0.01 -9.16
CA PHE A 148 3.18 0.36 -10.57
C PHE A 148 4.54 0.07 -11.20
N GLY A 149 4.57 -0.09 -12.50
CA GLY A 149 5.78 -0.40 -13.27
C GLY A 149 5.48 -0.79 -14.70
N GLU A 150 6.50 -1.32 -15.37
CA GLU A 150 6.36 -1.90 -16.70
C GLU A 150 6.13 -3.42 -16.58
N GLY A 151 5.09 -3.89 -17.23
CA GLY A 151 4.77 -5.32 -17.29
C GLY A 151 5.56 -6.10 -18.34
N PRO A 152 5.55 -7.42 -18.27
CA PRO A 152 4.81 -8.22 -17.31
C PRO A 152 5.46 -8.19 -15.91
N GLY A 153 4.62 -8.02 -14.89
CA GLY A 153 5.00 -8.09 -13.49
C GLY A 153 4.89 -9.51 -12.92
N THR A 154 5.27 -10.52 -13.70
CA THR A 154 5.23 -11.93 -13.31
C THR A 154 6.02 -12.16 -12.03
N ARG A 155 5.42 -12.90 -11.09
CA ARG A 155 6.05 -13.32 -9.85
C ARG A 155 6.75 -14.66 -10.05
N HIS A 156 8.02 -14.74 -9.64
CA HIS A 156 8.85 -15.93 -9.66
C HIS A 156 9.10 -16.41 -8.23
N GLU A 157 8.54 -17.56 -7.86
CA GLU A 157 8.56 -18.06 -6.50
C GLU A 157 9.94 -18.62 -6.12
N CYS A 158 10.43 -18.29 -4.92
CA CYS A 158 11.67 -18.82 -4.35
C CYS A 158 11.41 -19.73 -3.14
N TYR A 159 10.16 -20.07 -2.86
CA TYR A 159 9.73 -20.83 -1.70
C TYR A 159 8.77 -21.96 -2.08
N GLY A 160 8.79 -23.04 -1.26
CA GLY A 160 7.87 -24.18 -1.41
C GLY A 160 8.08 -25.01 -2.66
N GLN A 161 7.04 -25.74 -3.07
CA GLN A 161 7.07 -26.64 -4.23
C GLN A 161 7.08 -25.90 -5.57
N THR A 162 6.63 -24.66 -5.58
CA THR A 162 6.60 -23.80 -6.77
C THR A 162 7.88 -23.00 -6.93
N ALA A 163 8.84 -23.16 -6.04
CA ALA A 163 10.12 -22.45 -6.10
C ALA A 163 10.84 -22.74 -7.41
N GLU A 164 11.37 -21.69 -8.02
CA GLU A 164 12.11 -21.77 -9.26
C GLU A 164 13.40 -22.57 -9.07
N LYS A 165 13.66 -23.51 -9.98
CA LYS A 165 14.80 -24.42 -9.92
C LYS A 165 15.92 -23.95 -10.84
N GLY A 166 17.16 -24.36 -10.51
CA GLY A 166 18.33 -24.02 -11.30
C GLY A 166 18.98 -22.70 -10.92
N PRO A 167 19.97 -22.23 -11.69
CA PRO A 167 20.67 -20.98 -11.42
C PRO A 167 19.76 -19.77 -11.65
N GLY A 168 19.93 -18.72 -10.84
CA GLY A 168 19.15 -17.48 -10.95
C GLY A 168 18.92 -16.81 -9.61
N PRO A 169 18.09 -15.75 -9.56
CA PRO A 169 17.87 -14.95 -8.38
C PRO A 169 17.47 -15.74 -7.13
N CYS A 170 16.59 -16.75 -7.28
CA CYS A 170 16.20 -17.63 -6.17
C CYS A 170 17.38 -18.44 -5.62
N ALA A 171 18.19 -19.03 -6.50
CA ALA A 171 19.34 -19.84 -6.08
C ALA A 171 20.39 -18.97 -5.36
N ASP A 172 20.67 -17.79 -5.89
CA ASP A 172 21.63 -16.84 -5.32
C ASP A 172 21.18 -16.33 -3.95
N ALA A 173 19.91 -15.94 -3.82
CA ALA A 173 19.33 -15.49 -2.56
C ALA A 173 19.29 -16.61 -1.50
N ARG A 174 18.97 -17.86 -1.90
CA ARG A 174 18.99 -19.02 -1.01
C ARG A 174 20.42 -19.33 -0.52
N LYS A 175 21.39 -19.29 -1.44
CA LYS A 175 22.82 -19.47 -1.09
C LYS A 175 23.28 -18.39 -0.09
N ALA A 176 22.95 -17.12 -0.33
CA ALA A 176 23.28 -16.03 0.57
C ALA A 176 22.63 -16.19 1.95
N ALA A 177 21.43 -16.78 2.03
CA ALA A 177 20.72 -17.08 3.26
C ALA A 177 21.15 -18.39 3.96
N GLY A 178 22.10 -19.14 3.40
CA GLY A 178 22.53 -20.44 3.93
C GLY A 178 21.48 -21.54 3.78
N LEU A 179 20.54 -21.40 2.85
CA LEU A 179 19.47 -22.36 2.59
C LEU A 179 19.87 -23.37 1.50
N PRO A 180 19.37 -24.62 1.55
CA PRO A 180 19.64 -25.60 0.51
C PRO A 180 19.08 -25.18 -0.84
N ALA A 181 19.69 -25.66 -1.92
CA ALA A 181 19.15 -25.48 -3.27
C ALA A 181 17.75 -26.13 -3.40
N VAL A 182 16.93 -25.61 -4.30
CA VAL A 182 15.67 -26.25 -4.69
C VAL A 182 15.98 -27.35 -5.73
N ASN A 183 15.69 -28.58 -5.39
CA ASN A 183 15.89 -29.77 -6.24
C ASN A 183 14.65 -30.08 -7.09
#